data_c5004f7cee5b067e661f088ec025ad6a
#
_entry.id   c5004f7cee5b067e661f088ec025ad6a
#
_cell.length_a   1.000
_cell.length_b   1.000
_cell.length_c   1.000
_cell.angle_alpha   90.00
_cell.angle_beta   90.00
_cell.angle_gamma   90.00
#
_symmetry.space_group_name_H-M   'P 1'
#
loop_
_entity.id
_entity.type
_entity.pdbx_description
1 polymer ?
#
loop_
_entity_poly.entity_id
_entity_poly.type
_entity_poly.pdbx_seq_one_letter_code
_entity_poly.pdbx_strand_id
1 'polypeptide(L)'
;GLKAGEVVFASEYPPITPAFDLLRLKPRFIERSTEEIAAMIRFDREDNDKLPPEFEGVGMAFKFIMSRRGERDIQRYVFAAHERTAMSAELGFYKYDKPHPKEIDEAFDRTEQWNLVLNELLSSEPVWLQEQVLSLGNLVGCTIVMNIREAEFITHQRTKPGVNHE
;
A
#
# COMPACT_ATOMS: atom_id res chain seq x y z
N GLY A 1 2.17 11.76 13.04
CA GLY A 1 1.32 11.04 12.07
C GLY A 1 2.08 10.83 10.77
N LEU A 2 1.67 9.82 10.00
CA LEU A 2 2.21 9.54 8.67
C LEU A 2 1.86 10.68 7.70
N LYS A 3 2.80 10.99 6.81
CA LYS A 3 2.56 11.93 5.71
C LYS A 3 2.20 11.15 4.45
N ALA A 4 1.56 11.81 3.49
CA ALA A 4 1.30 11.23 2.17
C ALA A 4 2.62 10.79 1.52
N GLY A 5 2.64 9.59 0.94
CA GLY A 5 3.83 8.97 0.36
C GLY A 5 4.80 8.34 1.38
N GLU A 6 4.54 8.49 2.68
CA GLU A 6 5.35 7.85 3.71
C GLU A 6 4.85 6.42 3.97
N VAL A 7 5.75 5.46 3.88
CA VAL A 7 5.47 4.05 4.18
C VAL A 7 6.17 3.67 5.47
N VAL A 8 5.42 3.14 6.42
CA VAL A 8 5.98 2.63 7.66
C VAL A 8 5.80 1.13 7.74
N PHE A 9 6.89 0.45 8.00
CA PHE A 9 6.85 -0.97 8.40
C PHE A 9 6.19 -1.06 9.77
N ALA A 10 5.00 -1.65 9.85
CA ALA A 10 4.22 -1.66 11.08
C ALA A 10 4.56 -2.84 12.00
N SER A 11 4.76 -4.01 11.44
CA SER A 11 5.15 -5.22 12.20
C SER A 11 5.45 -6.36 11.22
N GLU A 12 6.23 -7.31 11.67
CA GLU A 12 6.21 -8.66 11.10
C GLU A 12 4.82 -9.25 11.41
N TYR A 13 4.02 -9.43 10.40
CA TYR A 13 2.67 -9.94 10.57
C TYR A 13 2.63 -11.44 10.60
N PRO A 14 1.58 -11.83 11.32
CA PRO A 14 1.76 -12.41 12.62
C PRO A 14 2.81 -13.44 12.44
N PRO A 15 3.53 -13.74 13.41
CA PRO A 15 4.35 -14.93 13.25
C PRO A 15 3.38 -16.03 12.81
N ILE A 16 3.59 -16.57 11.63
CA ILE A 16 3.08 -17.90 11.27
C ILE A 16 3.60 -18.91 12.29
N THR A 17 4.46 -18.44 13.16
CA THR A 17 5.03 -19.05 14.34
C THR A 17 4.06 -19.92 15.15
N PRO A 18 2.82 -19.52 15.49
CA PRO A 18 1.98 -20.40 16.28
C PRO A 18 1.66 -21.73 15.60
N ALA A 19 1.46 -21.75 14.28
CA ALA A 19 1.19 -22.99 13.58
C ALA A 19 2.45 -23.88 13.44
N PHE A 20 3.59 -23.25 13.22
CA PHE A 20 4.86 -23.97 13.17
C PHE A 20 5.30 -24.44 14.56
N ASP A 21 5.07 -23.65 15.61
CA ASP A 21 5.34 -24.03 16.99
C ASP A 21 4.46 -25.19 17.44
N LEU A 22 3.16 -25.18 17.08
CA LEU A 22 2.23 -26.28 17.34
C LEU A 22 2.70 -27.60 16.68
N LEU A 23 3.24 -27.51 15.48
CA LEU A 23 3.73 -28.68 14.75
C LEU A 23 5.20 -28.99 15.04
N ARG A 24 5.89 -28.17 15.87
CA ARG A 24 7.35 -28.23 16.10
C ARG A 24 8.16 -28.21 14.79
N LEU A 25 7.61 -27.57 13.77
CA LEU A 25 8.26 -27.39 12.49
C LEU A 25 8.92 -26.02 12.46
N LYS A 26 10.20 -25.97 12.16
CA LYS A 26 10.89 -24.70 11.90
C LYS A 26 10.73 -24.34 10.44
N PRO A 27 10.34 -23.10 10.11
CA PRO A 27 10.41 -22.61 8.74
C PRO A 27 11.86 -22.75 8.24
N ARG A 28 12.05 -23.26 7.03
CA ARG A 28 13.38 -23.36 6.39
C ARG A 28 14.17 -22.07 6.42
N PHE A 29 13.47 -20.96 6.44
CA PHE A 29 14.03 -19.61 6.46
C PHE A 29 14.79 -19.29 7.75
N ILE A 30 14.34 -19.80 8.90
CA ILE A 30 14.98 -19.55 10.22
C ILE A 30 16.33 -20.28 10.36
N GLU A 31 16.54 -21.31 9.56
CA GLU A 31 17.80 -22.09 9.59
C GLU A 31 18.90 -21.52 8.68
N ARG A 32 18.59 -20.46 7.92
CA ARG A 32 19.55 -19.83 7.00
C ARG A 32 20.23 -18.63 7.65
N SER A 33 21.49 -18.43 7.32
CA SER A 33 22.20 -17.23 7.72
C SER A 33 21.69 -16.01 6.96
N THR A 34 21.95 -14.81 7.49
CA THR A 34 21.63 -13.56 6.81
C THR A 34 22.29 -13.46 5.42
N GLU A 35 23.50 -14.01 5.29
CA GLU A 35 24.25 -14.03 4.04
C GLU A 35 23.58 -14.95 3.02
N GLU A 36 23.11 -16.12 3.43
CA GLU A 36 22.36 -17.04 2.56
C GLU A 36 21.05 -16.41 2.09
N ILE A 37 20.32 -15.75 2.98
CA ILE A 37 19.10 -15.02 2.64
C ILE A 37 19.41 -13.89 1.65
N ALA A 38 20.45 -13.09 1.91
CA ALA A 38 20.87 -12.03 1.04
C ALA A 38 21.29 -12.54 -0.34
N ALA A 39 21.95 -13.68 -0.40
CA ALA A 39 22.33 -14.34 -1.66
C ALA A 39 21.09 -14.79 -2.46
N MET A 40 20.06 -15.32 -1.80
CA MET A 40 18.81 -15.72 -2.44
C MET A 40 18.05 -14.51 -3.04
N ILE A 41 18.12 -13.35 -2.40
CA ILE A 41 17.48 -12.11 -2.88
C ILE A 41 18.30 -11.51 -4.04
N ARG A 42 19.63 -11.56 -3.97
CA ARG A 42 20.55 -10.96 -4.95
C ARG A 42 20.80 -11.82 -6.19
N PHE A 43 20.20 -13.00 -6.26
CA PHE A 43 20.34 -13.84 -7.43
C PHE A 43 19.94 -13.08 -8.69
N ASP A 44 20.73 -13.14 -9.76
CA ASP A 44 20.41 -12.57 -11.05
C ASP A 44 19.19 -13.27 -11.61
N ARG A 45 18.04 -12.59 -11.49
CA ARG A 45 16.74 -13.10 -11.89
C ARG A 45 16.24 -12.33 -13.11
N GLU A 46 15.68 -13.07 -14.04
CA GLU A 46 14.95 -12.48 -15.16
C GLU A 46 13.61 -11.89 -14.69
N ASP A 47 12.99 -11.06 -15.52
CA ASP A 47 11.76 -10.30 -15.20
C ASP A 47 10.59 -11.15 -14.67
N ASN A 48 10.58 -12.43 -14.98
CA ASN A 48 9.52 -13.36 -14.57
C ASN A 48 9.92 -14.31 -13.42
N ASP A 49 11.17 -14.26 -12.99
CA ASP A 49 11.66 -15.10 -11.92
C ASP A 49 11.13 -14.61 -10.57
N LYS A 50 10.57 -15.52 -9.81
CA LYS A 50 10.01 -15.23 -8.49
C LYS A 50 11.03 -15.58 -7.40
N LEU A 51 10.92 -14.88 -6.27
CA LEU A 51 11.63 -15.31 -5.06
C LEU A 51 11.31 -16.77 -4.71
N PRO A 52 12.26 -17.49 -4.11
CA PRO A 52 12.02 -18.84 -3.63
C PRO A 52 10.77 -18.95 -2.75
N PRO A 53 10.10 -20.12 -2.74
CA PRO A 53 8.85 -20.30 -1.99
C PRO A 53 8.99 -20.08 -0.47
N GLU A 54 10.17 -20.18 0.07
CA GLU A 54 10.48 -19.93 1.48
C GLU A 54 10.07 -18.51 1.90
N PHE A 55 10.11 -17.55 0.98
CA PHE A 55 9.71 -16.16 1.23
C PHE A 55 8.19 -15.97 1.32
N GLU A 56 7.39 -16.95 0.93
CA GLU A 56 5.94 -16.92 1.13
C GLU A 56 5.54 -17.05 2.60
N GLY A 57 6.37 -17.68 3.41
CA GLY A 57 6.14 -17.85 4.84
C GLY A 57 6.42 -16.61 5.70
N VAL A 58 6.96 -15.54 5.12
CA VAL A 58 7.29 -14.31 5.86
C VAL A 58 6.29 -13.23 5.51
N GLY A 59 5.36 -12.97 6.44
CA GLY A 59 4.37 -11.91 6.31
C GLY A 59 4.88 -10.57 6.83
N MET A 60 4.46 -9.50 6.17
CA MET A 60 4.76 -8.12 6.56
C MET A 60 3.51 -7.27 6.50
N ALA A 61 3.40 -6.31 7.42
CA ALA A 61 2.35 -5.30 7.40
C ALA A 61 2.96 -3.93 7.10
N PHE A 62 2.39 -3.26 6.11
CA PHE A 62 2.78 -1.91 5.72
C PHE A 62 1.62 -0.96 5.98
N LYS A 63 1.94 0.20 6.57
CA LYS A 63 0.97 1.31 6.73
C LYS A 63 1.44 2.50 5.93
N PHE A 64 0.53 3.12 5.21
CA PHE A 64 0.82 4.28 4.39
C PHE A 64 -0.43 5.13 4.16
N ILE A 65 -0.21 6.35 3.71
CA ILE A 65 -1.26 7.25 3.25
C ILE A 65 -1.06 7.49 1.76
N MET A 66 -2.10 7.25 0.97
CA MET A 66 -2.08 7.44 -0.48
C MET A 66 -3.43 7.91 -0.98
N SER A 67 -3.51 8.30 -2.26
CA SER A 67 -4.80 8.61 -2.87
C SER A 67 -5.70 7.36 -2.94
N ARG A 68 -7.00 7.56 -2.89
CA ARG A 68 -7.97 6.47 -3.10
C ARG A 68 -7.79 5.82 -4.47
N ARG A 69 -7.33 6.58 -5.46
CA ARG A 69 -6.99 6.05 -6.79
C ARG A 69 -5.83 5.05 -6.71
N GLY A 70 -4.73 5.45 -6.08
CA GLY A 70 -3.55 4.59 -5.92
C GLY A 70 -3.88 3.33 -5.11
N GLU A 71 -4.65 3.47 -4.05
CA GLU A 71 -5.11 2.35 -3.23
C GLU A 71 -5.92 1.33 -4.06
N ARG A 72 -6.83 1.78 -4.92
CA ARG A 72 -7.56 0.90 -5.84
C ARG A 72 -6.65 0.13 -6.79
N ASP A 73 -5.56 0.72 -7.22
CA ASP A 73 -4.60 0.05 -8.08
C ASP A 73 -3.84 -1.05 -7.34
N ILE A 74 -3.53 -0.84 -6.06
CA ILE A 74 -2.89 -1.87 -5.21
C ILE A 74 -3.91 -2.95 -4.82
N GLN A 75 -5.15 -2.59 -4.56
CA GLN A 75 -6.22 -3.53 -4.19
C GLN A 75 -6.44 -4.65 -5.25
N ARG A 76 -5.96 -4.47 -6.47
CA ARG A 76 -6.03 -5.51 -7.52
C ARG A 76 -5.10 -6.70 -7.24
N TYR A 77 -4.16 -6.57 -6.34
CA TYR A 77 -3.29 -7.66 -5.93
C TYR A 77 -3.98 -8.50 -4.85
N VAL A 78 -4.73 -9.50 -5.31
CA VAL A 78 -5.69 -10.27 -4.50
C VAL A 78 -5.08 -11.13 -3.41
N PHE A 79 -3.78 -11.36 -3.43
CA PHE A 79 -3.08 -12.16 -2.41
C PHE A 79 -2.71 -11.35 -1.16
N ALA A 80 -2.79 -10.03 -1.21
CA ALA A 80 -2.56 -9.16 -0.06
C ALA A 80 -3.87 -8.89 0.69
N ALA A 81 -3.84 -8.92 2.00
CA ALA A 81 -4.96 -8.44 2.80
C ALA A 81 -4.90 -6.92 2.88
N HIS A 82 -6.02 -6.27 2.57
CA HIS A 82 -6.15 -4.83 2.53
C HIS A 82 -7.16 -4.33 3.55
N GLU A 83 -6.76 -3.33 4.29
CA GLU A 83 -7.63 -2.54 5.15
C GLU A 83 -7.39 -1.06 4.85
N ARG A 84 -8.45 -0.28 4.81
CA ARG A 84 -8.34 1.18 4.63
C ARG A 84 -9.28 1.92 5.56
N THR A 85 -8.97 3.17 5.82
CA THR A 85 -9.90 4.10 6.44
C THR A 85 -11.04 4.43 5.49
N ALA A 86 -12.17 4.90 6.03
CA ALA A 86 -13.16 5.58 5.22
C ALA A 86 -12.53 6.77 4.47
N MET A 87 -13.04 7.10 3.30
CA MET A 87 -12.66 8.33 2.62
C MET A 87 -13.16 9.53 3.41
N SER A 88 -12.28 10.50 3.59
CA SER A 88 -12.56 11.76 4.26
C SER A 88 -11.71 12.85 3.64
N ALA A 89 -12.16 14.10 3.69
CA ALA A 89 -11.34 15.21 3.26
C ALA A 89 -10.26 15.60 4.29
N GLU A 90 -10.32 15.05 5.51
CA GLU A 90 -9.44 15.42 6.62
C GLU A 90 -7.98 15.04 6.39
N LEU A 91 -7.72 13.96 5.65
CA LEU A 91 -6.37 13.55 5.31
C LEU A 91 -5.76 14.38 4.16
N GLY A 92 -6.58 15.20 3.52
CA GLY A 92 -6.17 16.04 2.40
C GLY A 92 -6.33 15.37 1.04
N PHE A 93 -5.68 15.97 0.06
CA PHE A 93 -5.81 15.64 -1.35
C PHE A 93 -4.42 15.39 -1.96
N TYR A 94 -4.31 14.37 -2.80
CA TYR A 94 -3.05 14.07 -3.50
C TYR A 94 -2.80 15.09 -4.62
N LYS A 95 -1.65 15.74 -4.55
CA LYS A 95 -1.14 16.63 -5.61
C LYS A 95 0.15 16.03 -6.15
N TYR A 96 0.30 16.03 -7.46
CA TYR A 96 1.51 15.50 -8.09
C TYR A 96 2.71 16.42 -7.81
N ASP A 97 3.85 15.85 -7.51
CA ASP A 97 5.10 16.60 -7.25
C ASP A 97 5.74 17.19 -8.53
N LYS A 98 5.22 16.81 -9.70
CA LYS A 98 5.77 17.29 -10.98
C LYS A 98 5.26 18.70 -11.28
N PRO A 99 6.10 19.55 -11.88
CA PRO A 99 5.64 20.85 -12.35
C PRO A 99 4.44 20.71 -13.29
N HIS A 100 3.37 21.45 -13.03
CA HIS A 100 2.20 21.51 -13.88
C HIS A 100 1.92 22.95 -14.31
N PRO A 101 1.07 23.15 -15.34
CA PRO A 101 0.49 24.44 -15.60
C PRO A 101 -0.27 24.96 -14.36
N LYS A 102 -0.20 26.25 -14.12
CA LYS A 102 -0.84 26.91 -12.95
C LYS A 102 -2.35 26.59 -12.85
N GLU A 103 -3.02 26.44 -13.97
CA GLU A 103 -4.44 26.11 -14.05
C GLU A 103 -4.75 24.74 -13.45
N ILE A 104 -3.81 23.80 -13.51
CA ILE A 104 -3.93 22.48 -12.90
C ILE A 104 -3.82 22.59 -11.38
N ASP A 105 -2.84 23.36 -10.87
CA ASP A 105 -2.69 23.57 -9.44
C ASP A 105 -3.93 24.27 -8.85
N GLU A 106 -4.47 25.30 -9.53
CA GLU A 106 -5.70 25.96 -9.15
C GLU A 106 -6.91 25.02 -9.18
N ALA A 107 -6.93 24.05 -10.09
CA ALA A 107 -7.99 23.04 -10.14
C ALA A 107 -7.88 22.05 -8.96
N PHE A 108 -6.68 21.65 -8.58
CA PHE A 108 -6.45 20.83 -7.38
C PHE A 108 -6.90 21.56 -6.12
N ASP A 109 -6.52 22.83 -5.96
CA ASP A 109 -6.91 23.63 -4.79
C ASP A 109 -8.44 23.80 -4.69
N ARG A 110 -9.10 24.06 -5.80
CA ARG A 110 -10.58 24.13 -5.83
C ARG A 110 -11.21 22.78 -5.47
N THR A 111 -10.68 21.68 -5.99
CA THR A 111 -11.20 20.33 -5.70
C THR A 111 -11.04 19.98 -4.22
N GLU A 112 -9.89 20.30 -3.64
CA GLU A 112 -9.63 20.09 -2.21
C GLU A 112 -10.62 20.89 -1.34
N GLN A 113 -10.83 22.18 -1.66
CA GLN A 113 -11.81 23.02 -0.95
C GLN A 113 -13.23 22.47 -1.07
N TRP A 114 -13.64 22.03 -2.27
CA TRP A 114 -14.94 21.41 -2.46
C TRP A 114 -15.11 20.12 -1.66
N ASN A 115 -14.09 19.29 -1.61
CA ASN A 115 -14.11 18.07 -0.80
C ASN A 115 -14.30 18.36 0.69
N LEU A 116 -13.68 19.43 1.22
CA LEU A 116 -13.88 19.84 2.60
C LEU A 116 -15.33 20.27 2.87
N VAL A 117 -15.91 21.10 1.97
CA VAL A 117 -17.31 21.51 2.07
C VAL A 117 -18.25 20.31 1.99
N LEU A 118 -18.02 19.38 1.07
CA LEU A 118 -18.85 18.18 0.94
C LEU A 118 -18.72 17.26 2.16
N ASN A 119 -17.53 17.13 2.71
CA ASN A 119 -17.28 16.34 3.92
C ASN A 119 -18.07 16.91 5.11
N GLU A 120 -18.12 18.23 5.27
CA GLU A 120 -18.90 18.90 6.31
C GLU A 120 -20.41 18.72 6.09
N LEU A 121 -20.89 18.99 4.87
CA LEU A 121 -22.32 18.90 4.52
C LEU A 121 -22.87 17.48 4.69
N LEU A 122 -22.05 16.47 4.44
CA LEU A 122 -22.45 15.06 4.50
C LEU A 122 -22.02 14.36 5.79
N SER A 123 -21.50 15.10 6.77
CA SER A 123 -20.97 14.52 8.02
C SER A 123 -21.98 13.68 8.81
N SER A 124 -23.28 13.96 8.67
CA SER A 124 -24.37 13.19 9.28
C SER A 124 -24.88 12.03 8.41
N GLU A 125 -24.44 11.95 7.17
CA GLU A 125 -24.88 10.92 6.24
C GLU A 125 -24.09 9.61 6.41
N PRO A 126 -24.64 8.47 5.97
CA PRO A 126 -23.91 7.21 6.01
C PRO A 126 -22.57 7.27 5.25
N VAL A 127 -21.53 6.63 5.79
CA VAL A 127 -20.17 6.64 5.22
C VAL A 127 -20.14 6.26 3.74
N TRP A 128 -20.94 5.29 3.32
CA TRP A 128 -21.00 4.87 1.91
C TRP A 128 -21.46 5.99 0.97
N LEU A 129 -22.34 6.90 1.45
CA LEU A 129 -22.78 8.04 0.66
C LEU A 129 -21.70 9.13 0.62
N GLN A 130 -21.06 9.40 1.74
CA GLN A 130 -19.93 10.32 1.81
C GLN A 130 -18.83 9.93 0.81
N GLU A 131 -18.48 8.64 0.78
CA GLU A 131 -17.44 8.11 -0.13
C GLU A 131 -17.79 8.22 -1.61
N GLN A 132 -19.05 8.30 -1.99
CA GLN A 132 -19.45 8.42 -3.40
C GLN A 132 -19.27 9.81 -3.97
N VAL A 133 -19.27 10.83 -3.15
CA VAL A 133 -19.15 12.22 -3.60
C VAL A 133 -17.74 12.77 -3.52
N LEU A 134 -16.89 12.17 -2.71
CA LEU A 134 -15.50 12.56 -2.60
C LEU A 134 -14.68 12.07 -3.80
N SER A 135 -13.75 12.90 -4.23
CA SER A 135 -12.92 12.56 -5.39
C SER A 135 -11.90 11.46 -5.08
N LEU A 136 -11.48 10.72 -6.10
CA LEU A 136 -10.48 9.67 -5.98
C LEU A 136 -9.06 10.18 -5.62
N GLY A 137 -8.85 11.49 -5.67
CA GLY A 137 -7.63 12.13 -5.21
C GLY A 137 -7.56 12.29 -3.70
N ASN A 138 -8.67 12.11 -2.97
CA ASN A 138 -8.64 12.18 -1.51
C ASN A 138 -7.74 11.10 -0.94
N LEU A 139 -6.99 11.46 0.10
CA LEU A 139 -6.08 10.56 0.77
C LEU A 139 -6.83 9.59 1.68
N VAL A 140 -6.36 8.38 1.75
CA VAL A 140 -6.82 7.32 2.66
C VAL A 140 -5.64 6.70 3.38
N GLY A 141 -5.84 6.33 4.63
CA GLY A 141 -4.89 5.51 5.36
C GLY A 141 -5.10 4.04 4.99
N CYS A 142 -4.02 3.34 4.66
CA CYS A 142 -4.07 1.95 4.25
C CYS A 142 -3.17 1.08 5.12
N THR A 143 -3.61 -0.13 5.38
CA THR A 143 -2.77 -1.21 5.89
C THR A 143 -2.83 -2.36 4.89
N ILE A 144 -1.68 -2.80 4.42
CA ILE A 144 -1.55 -3.95 3.54
C ILE A 144 -0.70 -5.00 4.22
N VAL A 145 -1.22 -6.21 4.27
CA VAL A 145 -0.50 -7.38 4.79
C VAL A 145 -0.21 -8.31 3.63
N MET A 146 1.05 -8.58 3.39
CA MET A 146 1.52 -9.44 2.30
C MET A 146 2.81 -10.16 2.68
N ASN A 147 3.16 -11.20 1.95
CA ASN A 147 4.47 -11.84 2.11
C ASN A 147 5.55 -11.11 1.29
N ILE A 148 6.82 -11.42 1.57
CA ILE A 148 7.96 -10.76 0.88
C ILE A 148 7.91 -11.00 -0.63
N ARG A 149 7.56 -12.19 -1.07
CA ARG A 149 7.49 -12.54 -2.49
C ARG A 149 6.44 -11.71 -3.23
N GLU A 150 5.33 -11.45 -2.59
CA GLU A 150 4.27 -10.60 -3.11
C GLU A 150 4.65 -9.12 -3.10
N ALA A 151 5.28 -8.65 -2.03
CA ALA A 151 5.79 -7.29 -1.95
C ALA A 151 6.79 -7.01 -3.09
N GLU A 152 7.69 -7.92 -3.37
CA GLU A 152 8.61 -7.83 -4.50
C GLU A 152 7.85 -7.78 -5.84
N PHE A 153 6.89 -8.68 -6.04
CA PHE A 153 6.10 -8.71 -7.27
C PHE A 153 5.34 -7.40 -7.50
N ILE A 154 4.68 -6.87 -6.46
CA ILE A 154 3.96 -5.59 -6.55
C ILE A 154 4.95 -4.46 -6.89
N THR A 155 6.07 -4.38 -6.18
CA THR A 155 7.10 -3.37 -6.42
C THR A 155 7.59 -3.43 -7.86
N HIS A 156 7.95 -4.62 -8.35
CA HIS A 156 8.41 -4.80 -9.72
C HIS A 156 7.35 -4.39 -10.76
N GLN A 157 6.09 -4.73 -10.54
CA GLN A 157 5.01 -4.33 -11.46
C GLN A 157 4.75 -2.82 -11.43
N ARG A 158 4.90 -2.17 -10.28
CA ARG A 158 4.58 -0.73 -10.11
C ARG A 158 5.73 0.20 -10.47
N THR A 159 6.96 -0.30 -10.57
CA THR A 159 8.14 0.49 -10.98
C THR A 159 8.45 0.43 -12.47
N LYS A 160 7.68 -0.33 -13.26
CA LYS A 160 7.84 -0.39 -14.71
C LYS A 160 7.55 0.96 -15.36
N PRO A 161 8.29 1.31 -16.45
CA PRO A 161 7.99 2.51 -17.24
C PRO A 161 6.53 2.53 -17.71
N GLY A 162 5.86 3.67 -17.61
CA GLY A 162 4.47 3.85 -18.07
C GLY A 162 3.40 3.45 -17.04
N VAL A 163 3.78 2.97 -15.88
CA VAL A 163 2.84 2.75 -14.76
C VAL A 163 2.68 4.05 -13.97
N ASN A 164 1.47 4.29 -13.43
CA ASN A 164 1.25 5.41 -12.52
C ASN A 164 2.11 5.24 -11.27
N HIS A 165 2.89 6.27 -10.97
CA HIS A 165 3.71 6.35 -9.79
C HIS A 165 3.00 7.27 -8.77
N GLU A 166 2.33 6.68 -7.83
CA GLU A 166 1.86 7.32 -6.60
C GLU A 166 2.51 6.64 -5.41
#